data_5aacf5148d5501b16b008b66034b3d59
#
_entry.id   5aacf5148d5501b16b008b66034b3d59
#
_cell.length_a   1.000
_cell.length_b   1.000
_cell.length_c   1.000
_cell.angle_alpha   90.00
_cell.angle_beta   90.00
_cell.angle_gamma   90.00
#
_symmetry.space_group_name_H-M   'P 1'
#
loop_
_entity.id
_entity.type
_entity.pdbx_description
1 polymer ?
#
loop_
_entity_poly.entity_id
_entity_poly.type
_entity_poly.pdbx_seq_one_letter_code
_entity_poly.pdbx_strand_id
1 'polypeptide(L)'
;MKLKPQCFLHFLCLDKIYCLLSVRNARALAAYFQLLDVHKNNSLNDLQFYHFLHYVTDLSKAQIMLVFDLLDWDGTGEIGFDEFYMLVCIIMSHENHLEKQFMYRHCHQVFELLDIDGGHTVGPAEFQSTRFLFNIKKTELSQIFKDFDISGDEQLNYKEFRMFTIFCIDRQQRKAREKLRKQIAKAAAAAAEAESLSEFSFSDL
;
A
#
# COMPACT_ATOMS: atom_id res chain seq x y z
N MET A 1 3.38 -2.79 -7.53
CA MET A 1 2.83 -4.12 -7.20
C MET A 1 1.39 -4.17 -7.66
N LYS A 2 0.98 -5.23 -8.35
CA LYS A 2 -0.41 -5.41 -8.82
C LYS A 2 -0.86 -6.84 -8.54
N LEU A 3 -2.14 -7.01 -8.19
CA LEU A 3 -2.75 -8.32 -8.08
C LEU A 3 -2.97 -8.94 -9.47
N LYS A 4 -2.70 -10.23 -9.58
CA LYS A 4 -3.06 -11.00 -10.78
C LYS A 4 -4.55 -11.29 -10.80
N PRO A 5 -5.18 -11.31 -12.00
CA PRO A 5 -6.61 -11.59 -12.12
C PRO A 5 -6.99 -12.94 -11.48
N GLN A 6 -8.22 -13.02 -10.96
CA GLN A 6 -8.84 -14.25 -10.45
C GLN A 6 -8.16 -14.89 -9.21
N CYS A 7 -7.27 -14.17 -8.50
CA CYS A 7 -6.76 -14.68 -7.23
C CYS A 7 -7.78 -14.47 -6.09
N PHE A 8 -7.66 -15.29 -5.04
CA PHE A 8 -8.52 -15.21 -3.85
C PHE A 8 -8.57 -13.81 -3.21
N LEU A 9 -7.47 -13.07 -3.26
CA LEU A 9 -7.39 -11.75 -2.61
C LEU A 9 -8.40 -10.72 -3.17
N HIS A 10 -8.87 -10.87 -4.41
CA HIS A 10 -9.91 -10.00 -4.97
C HIS A 10 -11.26 -10.05 -4.22
N PHE A 11 -11.49 -11.13 -3.45
CA PHE A 11 -12.69 -11.27 -2.63
C PHE A 11 -12.56 -10.63 -1.24
N LEU A 12 -11.37 -10.14 -0.90
CA LEU A 12 -11.10 -9.47 0.36
C LEU A 12 -11.26 -7.95 0.19
N CYS A 13 -11.69 -7.28 1.26
CA CYS A 13 -11.82 -5.83 1.30
C CYS A 13 -11.18 -5.29 2.57
N LEU A 14 -10.41 -4.21 2.43
CA LEU A 14 -9.92 -3.43 3.57
C LEU A 14 -11.00 -2.47 4.07
N ASP A 15 -11.08 -2.32 5.38
CA ASP A 15 -11.73 -1.17 5.99
C ASP A 15 -10.94 0.11 5.64
N LYS A 16 -11.64 1.13 5.13
CA LYS A 16 -11.00 2.36 4.64
C LYS A 16 -10.44 3.24 5.76
N ILE A 17 -10.94 3.07 7.00
CA ILE A 17 -10.53 3.88 8.14
C ILE A 17 -9.28 3.28 8.77
N TYR A 18 -9.31 1.99 9.07
CA TYR A 18 -8.23 1.30 9.77
C TYR A 18 -7.21 0.65 8.84
N CYS A 19 -7.54 0.47 7.55
CA CYS A 19 -6.73 -0.24 6.56
C CYS A 19 -6.43 -1.69 6.97
N LEU A 20 -7.37 -2.34 7.64
CA LEU A 20 -7.31 -3.73 8.07
C LEU A 20 -8.45 -4.53 7.44
N LEU A 21 -8.31 -5.85 7.40
CA LEU A 21 -9.40 -6.73 6.96
C LEU A 21 -10.51 -6.76 8.01
N SER A 22 -11.76 -6.83 7.56
CA SER A 22 -12.88 -7.12 8.45
C SER A 22 -12.69 -8.50 9.10
N VAL A 23 -13.33 -8.74 10.24
CA VAL A 23 -13.28 -10.05 10.94
C VAL A 23 -13.65 -11.21 10.02
N ARG A 24 -14.65 -11.02 9.15
CA ARG A 24 -15.06 -12.02 8.16
C ARG A 24 -13.92 -12.31 7.17
N ASN A 25 -13.31 -11.28 6.64
CA ASN A 25 -12.22 -11.42 5.66
C ASN A 25 -10.93 -11.96 6.33
N ALA A 26 -10.65 -11.58 7.57
CA ALA A 26 -9.53 -12.13 8.33
C ALA A 26 -9.70 -13.64 8.58
N ARG A 27 -10.92 -14.10 8.92
CA ARG A 27 -11.23 -15.53 9.04
C ARG A 27 -11.06 -16.28 7.72
N ALA A 28 -11.51 -15.69 6.61
CA ALA A 28 -11.35 -16.29 5.29
C ALA A 28 -9.86 -16.37 4.90
N LEU A 29 -9.07 -15.35 5.25
CA LEU A 29 -7.63 -15.35 5.04
C LEU A 29 -6.93 -16.41 5.90
N ALA A 30 -7.33 -16.56 7.16
CA ALA A 30 -6.79 -17.61 8.04
C ALA A 30 -7.08 -19.02 7.51
N ALA A 31 -8.29 -19.27 7.02
CA ALA A 31 -8.60 -20.54 6.38
C ALA A 31 -7.77 -20.76 5.10
N TYR A 32 -7.52 -19.71 4.31
CA TYR A 32 -6.67 -19.79 3.14
C TYR A 32 -5.20 -20.04 3.51
N PHE A 33 -4.69 -19.40 4.56
CA PHE A 33 -3.34 -19.64 5.09
C PHE A 33 -3.15 -21.11 5.47
N GLN A 34 -4.13 -21.72 6.14
CA GLN A 34 -4.09 -23.14 6.49
C GLN A 34 -4.05 -24.08 5.27
N LEU A 35 -4.59 -23.66 4.12
CA LEU A 35 -4.45 -24.41 2.86
C LEU A 35 -3.06 -24.29 2.24
N LEU A 36 -2.37 -23.18 2.46
CA LEU A 36 -0.99 -22.97 2.02
C LEU A 36 0.01 -23.72 2.91
N ASP A 37 -0.29 -23.82 4.21
CA ASP A 37 0.50 -24.55 5.20
C ASP A 37 0.28 -26.07 5.08
N VAL A 38 0.88 -26.66 4.06
CA VAL A 38 0.75 -28.11 3.79
C VAL A 38 1.41 -28.99 4.87
N HIS A 39 2.35 -28.41 5.64
CA HIS A 39 3.05 -29.11 6.71
C HIS A 39 2.38 -28.97 8.08
N LYS A 40 1.37 -28.11 8.20
CA LYS A 40 0.62 -27.81 9.44
C LYS A 40 1.50 -27.32 10.59
N ASN A 41 2.51 -26.52 10.25
CA ASN A 41 3.43 -25.90 11.21
C ASN A 41 2.88 -24.56 11.74
N ASN A 42 1.73 -24.08 11.22
CA ASN A 42 1.19 -22.73 11.37
C ASN A 42 2.12 -21.62 10.83
N SER A 43 2.93 -21.99 9.84
CA SER A 43 3.88 -21.09 9.18
C SER A 43 4.07 -21.48 7.72
N LEU A 44 4.61 -20.57 6.92
CA LEU A 44 4.98 -20.78 5.52
C LEU A 44 6.50 -20.66 5.40
N ASN A 45 7.13 -21.67 4.84
CA ASN A 45 8.53 -21.56 4.46
C ASN A 45 8.73 -20.71 3.19
N ASP A 46 9.97 -20.43 2.84
CA ASP A 46 10.36 -19.60 1.70
C ASP A 46 9.75 -20.06 0.37
N LEU A 47 9.67 -21.36 0.13
CA LEU A 47 9.12 -21.94 -1.09
C LEU A 47 7.59 -21.76 -1.16
N GLN A 48 6.86 -22.04 -0.09
CA GLN A 48 5.42 -21.87 0.01
C GLN A 48 5.05 -20.39 -0.15
N PHE A 49 5.77 -19.51 0.54
CA PHE A 49 5.60 -18.07 0.47
C PHE A 49 5.89 -17.54 -0.94
N TYR A 50 6.99 -18.00 -1.57
CA TYR A 50 7.32 -17.66 -2.95
C TYR A 50 6.20 -18.02 -3.92
N HIS A 51 5.70 -19.25 -3.85
CA HIS A 51 4.62 -19.70 -4.74
C HIS A 51 3.34 -18.90 -4.53
N PHE A 52 2.99 -18.60 -3.28
CA PHE A 52 1.84 -17.75 -2.97
C PHE A 52 1.98 -16.37 -3.61
N LEU A 53 3.05 -15.64 -3.32
CA LEU A 53 3.25 -14.27 -3.82
C LEU A 53 3.41 -14.22 -5.33
N HIS A 54 4.13 -15.19 -5.91
CA HIS A 54 4.25 -15.30 -7.34
C HIS A 54 2.90 -15.60 -8.04
N TYR A 55 2.02 -16.34 -7.37
CA TYR A 55 0.68 -16.61 -7.90
C TYR A 55 -0.24 -15.39 -7.84
N VAL A 56 -0.21 -14.62 -6.74
CA VAL A 56 -1.18 -13.54 -6.51
C VAL A 56 -0.70 -12.17 -7.00
N THR A 57 0.61 -11.94 -7.22
CA THR A 57 1.16 -10.64 -7.60
C THR A 57 2.04 -10.69 -8.84
N ASP A 58 2.36 -9.50 -9.39
CA ASP A 58 3.32 -9.30 -10.49
C ASP A 58 4.78 -9.08 -10.00
N LEU A 59 5.08 -9.40 -8.74
CA LEU A 59 6.40 -9.22 -8.17
C LEU A 59 7.43 -10.16 -8.81
N SER A 60 8.64 -9.67 -9.00
CA SER A 60 9.78 -10.49 -9.42
C SER A 60 10.26 -11.41 -8.28
N LYS A 61 10.99 -12.49 -8.62
CA LYS A 61 11.56 -13.40 -7.63
C LYS A 61 12.39 -12.64 -6.57
N ALA A 62 13.24 -11.71 -6.99
CA ALA A 62 14.07 -10.92 -6.06
C ALA A 62 13.23 -10.06 -5.09
N GLN A 63 12.12 -9.48 -5.58
CA GLN A 63 11.21 -8.72 -4.72
C GLN A 63 10.45 -9.63 -3.73
N ILE A 64 10.04 -10.82 -4.18
CA ILE A 64 9.36 -11.79 -3.31
C ILE A 64 10.29 -12.25 -2.18
N MET A 65 11.55 -12.58 -2.50
CA MET A 65 12.52 -12.99 -1.48
C MET A 65 12.85 -11.84 -0.52
N LEU A 66 13.00 -10.63 -1.03
CA LEU A 66 13.16 -9.46 -0.16
C LEU A 66 11.98 -9.28 0.79
N VAL A 67 10.74 -9.45 0.32
CA VAL A 67 9.55 -9.37 1.19
C VAL A 67 9.54 -10.50 2.23
N PHE A 68 10.01 -11.70 1.87
CA PHE A 68 10.17 -12.79 2.82
C PHE A 68 11.15 -12.40 3.94
N ASP A 69 12.35 -11.95 3.57
CA ASP A 69 13.39 -11.53 4.52
C ASP A 69 12.93 -10.37 5.43
N LEU A 70 12.13 -9.45 4.90
CA LEU A 70 11.56 -8.32 5.67
C LEU A 70 10.48 -8.74 6.68
N LEU A 71 9.83 -9.86 6.47
CA LEU A 71 8.76 -10.36 7.33
C LEU A 71 9.23 -11.43 8.32
N ASP A 72 10.34 -12.09 8.04
CA ASP A 72 10.98 -13.07 8.91
C ASP A 72 11.75 -12.35 10.04
N TRP A 73 11.01 -11.65 10.91
CA TRP A 73 11.60 -10.78 11.95
C TRP A 73 12.40 -11.54 13.01
N ASP A 74 12.09 -12.80 13.21
CA ASP A 74 12.77 -13.66 14.20
C ASP A 74 13.88 -14.54 13.58
N GLY A 75 14.07 -14.44 12.25
CA GLY A 75 15.10 -15.17 11.51
C GLY A 75 14.92 -16.69 11.53
N THR A 76 13.68 -17.15 11.68
CA THR A 76 13.35 -18.59 11.73
C THR A 76 13.31 -19.24 10.35
N GLY A 77 13.27 -18.46 9.28
CA GLY A 77 13.06 -18.93 7.91
C GLY A 77 11.62 -19.34 7.63
N GLU A 78 10.68 -18.90 8.46
CA GLU A 78 9.26 -19.20 8.34
C GLU A 78 8.41 -17.95 8.61
N ILE A 79 7.32 -17.79 7.88
CA ILE A 79 6.36 -16.68 8.02
C ILE A 79 5.10 -17.19 8.71
N GLY A 80 4.79 -16.65 9.88
CA GLY A 80 3.58 -16.94 10.63
C GLY A 80 2.35 -16.20 10.06
N PHE A 81 1.18 -16.45 10.67
CA PHE A 81 -0.06 -15.84 10.20
C PHE A 81 -0.08 -14.31 10.37
N ASP A 82 0.55 -13.78 11.41
CA ASP A 82 0.52 -12.33 11.70
C ASP A 82 1.31 -11.54 10.64
N GLU A 83 2.48 -12.01 10.26
CA GLU A 83 3.31 -11.45 9.18
C GLU A 83 2.60 -11.60 7.82
N PHE A 84 2.03 -12.77 7.58
CA PHE A 84 1.23 -13.04 6.39
C PHE A 84 0.01 -12.10 6.29
N TYR A 85 -0.69 -11.88 7.40
CA TYR A 85 -1.81 -10.95 7.49
C TYR A 85 -1.39 -9.52 7.17
N MET A 86 -0.27 -9.06 7.75
CA MET A 86 0.30 -7.73 7.48
C MET A 86 0.61 -7.56 5.99
N LEU A 87 1.27 -8.53 5.38
CA LEU A 87 1.56 -8.53 3.95
C LEU A 87 0.30 -8.42 3.10
N VAL A 88 -0.72 -9.21 3.41
CA VAL A 88 -1.98 -9.16 2.66
C VAL A 88 -2.66 -7.79 2.82
N CYS A 89 -2.62 -7.18 3.99
CA CYS A 89 -3.11 -5.80 4.17
C CYS A 89 -2.32 -4.78 3.32
N ILE A 90 -1.00 -4.92 3.21
CA ILE A 90 -0.17 -4.08 2.32
C ILE A 90 -0.58 -4.29 0.85
N ILE A 91 -0.71 -5.53 0.38
CA ILE A 91 -1.15 -5.86 -0.97
C ILE A 91 -2.54 -5.25 -1.26
N MET A 92 -3.47 -5.45 -0.35
CA MET A 92 -4.84 -4.93 -0.48
C MET A 92 -4.89 -3.41 -0.43
N SER A 93 -3.96 -2.76 0.28
CA SER A 93 -3.84 -1.29 0.27
C SER A 93 -3.50 -0.76 -1.13
N HIS A 94 -2.68 -1.48 -1.90
CA HIS A 94 -2.41 -1.16 -3.31
C HIS A 94 -3.66 -1.29 -4.18
N GLU A 95 -4.39 -2.38 -4.06
CA GLU A 95 -5.60 -2.64 -4.84
C GLU A 95 -6.68 -1.58 -4.57
N ASN A 96 -6.78 -1.12 -3.33
CA ASN A 96 -7.76 -0.13 -2.89
C ASN A 96 -7.26 1.33 -2.99
N HIS A 97 -6.03 1.57 -3.44
CA HIS A 97 -5.39 2.90 -3.48
C HIS A 97 -5.30 3.57 -2.10
N LEU A 98 -5.05 2.78 -1.07
CA LEU A 98 -4.95 3.19 0.34
C LEU A 98 -3.50 3.13 0.87
N GLU A 99 -2.49 2.99 0.00
CA GLU A 99 -1.08 2.76 0.41
C GLU A 99 -0.58 3.84 1.36
N LYS A 100 -0.90 5.10 1.07
CA LYS A 100 -0.48 6.22 1.91
C LYS A 100 -1.23 6.23 3.24
N GLN A 101 -2.51 5.86 3.23
CA GLN A 101 -3.33 5.76 4.44
C GLN A 101 -2.89 4.59 5.31
N PHE A 102 -2.57 3.45 4.70
CA PHE A 102 -1.98 2.31 5.39
C PHE A 102 -0.67 2.70 6.07
N MET A 103 0.26 3.29 5.33
CA MET A 103 1.56 3.75 5.85
C MET A 103 1.42 4.74 7.01
N TYR A 104 0.44 5.64 6.95
CA TYR A 104 0.15 6.57 8.04
C TYR A 104 -0.46 5.88 9.27
N ARG A 105 -1.44 4.99 9.08
CA ARG A 105 -2.14 4.28 10.15
C ARG A 105 -1.25 3.29 10.89
N HIS A 106 -0.41 2.58 10.16
CA HIS A 106 0.49 1.56 10.65
C HIS A 106 1.94 2.03 10.59
N CYS A 107 2.18 3.32 10.91
CA CYS A 107 3.45 3.98 10.71
C CYS A 107 4.61 3.27 11.43
N HIS A 108 4.38 2.75 12.63
CA HIS A 108 5.41 2.05 13.41
C HIS A 108 5.81 0.72 12.74
N GLN A 109 4.83 -0.11 12.42
CA GLN A 109 5.06 -1.40 11.76
C GLN A 109 5.67 -1.23 10.36
N VAL A 110 5.24 -0.18 9.64
CA VAL A 110 5.83 0.15 8.34
C VAL A 110 7.28 0.63 8.49
N PHE A 111 7.57 1.41 9.52
CA PHE A 111 8.93 1.86 9.79
C PHE A 111 9.86 0.68 10.10
N GLU A 112 9.45 -0.22 11.00
CA GLU A 112 10.18 -1.46 11.32
C GLU A 112 10.37 -2.35 10.08
N LEU A 113 9.37 -2.46 9.21
CA LEU A 113 9.46 -3.20 7.96
C LEU A 113 10.47 -2.59 6.97
N LEU A 114 10.68 -1.28 7.00
CA LEU A 114 11.61 -0.58 6.12
C LEU A 114 13.05 -0.53 6.67
N ASP A 115 13.21 -0.62 7.97
CA ASP A 115 14.49 -0.65 8.71
C ASP A 115 15.08 -2.07 8.61
N ILE A 116 15.78 -2.33 7.49
CA ILE A 116 16.26 -3.67 7.13
C ILE A 116 17.42 -4.12 8.04
N ASP A 117 18.26 -3.18 8.46
CA ASP A 117 19.46 -3.47 9.25
C ASP A 117 19.25 -3.36 10.77
N GLY A 118 18.04 -2.95 11.21
CA GLY A 118 17.70 -2.75 12.62
C GLY A 118 18.38 -1.54 13.26
N GLY A 119 18.82 -0.57 12.44
CA GLY A 119 19.50 0.64 12.87
C GLY A 119 18.61 1.69 13.52
N HIS A 120 17.29 1.44 13.62
CA HIS A 120 16.26 2.37 14.08
C HIS A 120 16.18 3.65 13.24
N THR A 121 16.63 3.57 12.00
CA THR A 121 16.55 4.60 10.97
C THR A 121 16.29 3.96 9.62
N VAL A 122 15.72 4.69 8.68
CA VAL A 122 15.49 4.22 7.31
C VAL A 122 16.36 5.04 6.37
N GLY A 123 17.36 4.40 5.80
CA GLY A 123 18.29 5.00 4.86
C GLY A 123 17.78 5.03 3.40
N PRO A 124 18.45 5.81 2.51
CA PRO A 124 18.06 5.87 1.10
C PRO A 124 18.09 4.53 0.38
N ALA A 125 19.03 3.64 0.73
CA ALA A 125 19.17 2.32 0.12
C ALA A 125 18.01 1.39 0.51
N GLU A 126 17.65 1.37 1.79
CA GLU A 126 16.52 0.59 2.33
C GLU A 126 15.20 1.07 1.73
N PHE A 127 14.99 2.38 1.73
CA PHE A 127 13.78 2.97 1.15
C PHE A 127 13.69 2.72 -0.37
N GLN A 128 14.82 2.75 -1.09
CA GLN A 128 14.88 2.43 -2.52
C GLN A 128 14.49 0.98 -2.78
N SER A 129 14.94 0.03 -1.98
CA SER A 129 14.65 -1.40 -2.14
C SER A 129 13.20 -1.74 -1.83
N THR A 130 12.59 -1.09 -0.84
CA THR A 130 11.25 -1.39 -0.30
C THR A 130 10.13 -0.50 -0.86
N ARG A 131 10.46 0.60 -1.57
CA ARG A 131 9.48 1.59 -2.07
C ARG A 131 8.32 1.02 -2.87
N PHE A 132 8.49 -0.15 -3.51
CA PHE A 132 7.44 -0.79 -4.29
C PHE A 132 6.26 -1.26 -3.43
N LEU A 133 6.49 -1.54 -2.14
CA LEU A 133 5.46 -1.92 -1.17
C LEU A 133 4.44 -0.79 -0.95
N PHE A 134 4.84 0.47 -1.09
CA PHE A 134 4.01 1.64 -0.81
C PHE A 134 3.80 2.55 -2.02
N ASN A 135 4.10 2.05 -3.23
CA ASN A 135 3.94 2.78 -4.49
C ASN A 135 4.64 4.15 -4.50
N ILE A 136 5.84 4.21 -3.91
CA ILE A 136 6.68 5.40 -3.90
C ILE A 136 7.57 5.40 -5.14
N LYS A 137 7.55 6.50 -5.89
CA LYS A 137 8.34 6.62 -7.11
C LYS A 137 9.82 6.88 -6.77
N LYS A 138 10.73 6.28 -7.57
CA LYS A 138 12.16 6.52 -7.41
C LYS A 138 12.53 8.01 -7.43
N THR A 139 11.88 8.79 -8.28
CA THR A 139 12.09 10.23 -8.41
C THR A 139 11.65 11.05 -7.19
N GLU A 140 10.85 10.46 -6.29
CA GLU A 140 10.41 11.13 -5.06
C GLU A 140 11.39 10.93 -3.90
N LEU A 141 12.28 9.92 -3.95
CA LEU A 141 13.15 9.56 -2.81
C LEU A 141 14.10 10.68 -2.40
N SER A 142 14.87 11.23 -3.33
CA SER A 142 15.82 12.32 -3.02
C SER A 142 15.11 13.55 -2.44
N GLN A 143 13.87 13.82 -2.87
CA GLN A 143 13.08 14.91 -2.32
C GLN A 143 12.56 14.58 -0.92
N ILE A 144 12.22 13.31 -0.64
CA ILE A 144 11.78 12.86 0.68
C ILE A 144 12.87 13.11 1.71
N PHE A 145 14.09 12.64 1.45
CA PHE A 145 15.22 12.85 2.37
C PHE A 145 15.53 14.34 2.53
N LYS A 146 15.58 15.12 1.45
CA LYS A 146 15.81 16.56 1.52
C LYS A 146 14.76 17.31 2.35
N ASP A 147 13.51 16.89 2.31
CA ASP A 147 12.41 17.61 2.96
C ASP A 147 12.17 17.14 4.42
N PHE A 148 12.56 15.92 4.77
CA PHE A 148 12.19 15.31 6.05
C PHE A 148 13.37 14.86 6.92
N ASP A 149 14.57 14.72 6.38
CA ASP A 149 15.79 14.53 7.15
C ASP A 149 16.18 15.88 7.82
N ILE A 150 15.67 16.06 9.03
CA ILE A 150 15.90 17.28 9.83
C ILE A 150 17.23 17.17 10.57
N SER A 151 17.63 15.95 10.94
CA SER A 151 18.91 15.67 11.62
C SER A 151 20.12 15.88 10.72
N GLY A 152 19.96 15.72 9.39
CA GLY A 152 21.01 15.89 8.39
C GLY A 152 21.99 14.71 8.33
N ASP A 153 21.58 13.52 8.78
CA ASP A 153 22.40 12.31 8.78
C ASP A 153 22.15 11.40 7.56
N GLU A 154 21.37 11.90 6.59
CA GLU A 154 20.96 11.19 5.38
C GLU A 154 20.09 9.95 5.65
N GLN A 155 19.48 9.87 6.83
CA GLN A 155 18.57 8.82 7.23
C GLN A 155 17.28 9.42 7.78
N LEU A 156 16.23 8.63 7.88
CA LEU A 156 14.98 9.06 8.53
C LEU A 156 14.83 8.29 9.83
N ASN A 157 14.89 8.96 10.96
CA ASN A 157 14.44 8.40 12.23
C ASN A 157 12.90 8.27 12.26
N TYR A 158 12.35 7.59 13.24
CA TYR A 158 10.91 7.35 13.33
C TYR A 158 10.07 8.64 13.31
N LYS A 159 10.52 9.74 13.94
CA LYS A 159 9.79 11.01 13.96
C LYS A 159 9.75 11.66 12.58
N GLU A 160 10.87 11.66 11.88
CA GLU A 160 11.02 12.18 10.51
C GLU A 160 10.20 11.34 9.51
N PHE A 161 10.29 10.02 9.61
CA PHE A 161 9.46 9.11 8.82
C PHE A 161 7.96 9.33 9.06
N ARG A 162 7.54 9.51 10.30
CA ARG A 162 6.15 9.83 10.63
C ARG A 162 5.69 11.15 10.01
N MET A 163 6.52 12.19 10.03
CA MET A 163 6.23 13.46 9.36
C MET A 163 6.07 13.28 7.86
N PHE A 164 6.92 12.46 7.24
CA PHE A 164 6.79 12.08 5.83
C PHE A 164 5.45 11.38 5.54
N THR A 165 5.01 10.44 6.37
CA THR A 165 3.72 9.76 6.17
C THR A 165 2.53 10.69 6.26
N ILE A 166 2.53 11.64 7.23
CA ILE A 166 1.51 12.69 7.37
C ILE A 166 1.46 13.56 6.11
N PHE A 167 2.61 14.01 5.62
CA PHE A 167 2.70 14.80 4.39
C PHE A 167 2.14 14.06 3.18
N CYS A 168 2.43 12.76 3.05
CA CYS A 168 1.91 11.94 1.98
C CYS A 168 0.38 11.90 1.95
N ILE A 169 -0.25 11.72 3.12
CA ILE A 169 -1.71 11.73 3.26
C ILE A 169 -2.29 13.09 2.89
N ASP A 170 -1.74 14.17 3.43
CA ASP A 170 -2.23 15.52 3.17
C ASP A 170 -2.13 15.87 1.68
N ARG A 171 -1.00 15.53 1.03
CA ARG A 171 -0.80 15.69 -0.41
C ARG A 171 -1.80 14.88 -1.24
N GLN A 172 -2.09 13.65 -0.83
CA GLN A 172 -3.08 12.79 -1.50
C GLN A 172 -4.48 13.38 -1.39
N GLN A 173 -4.88 13.83 -0.20
CA GLN A 173 -6.19 14.45 0.02
C GLN A 173 -6.35 15.76 -0.79
N ARG A 174 -5.32 16.60 -0.83
CA ARG A 174 -5.34 17.83 -1.67
C ARG A 174 -5.55 17.51 -3.13
N LYS A 175 -4.79 16.56 -3.71
CA LYS A 175 -4.95 16.13 -5.10
C LYS A 175 -6.35 15.57 -5.38
N ALA A 176 -6.91 14.79 -4.46
CA ALA A 176 -8.25 14.25 -4.58
C ALA A 176 -9.32 15.36 -4.59
N ARG A 177 -9.20 16.35 -3.70
CA ARG A 177 -10.10 17.51 -3.64
C ARG A 177 -10.02 18.35 -4.93
N GLU A 178 -8.83 18.60 -5.45
CA GLU A 178 -8.64 19.33 -6.71
C GLU A 178 -9.25 18.58 -7.91
N LYS A 179 -9.05 17.26 -7.97
CA LYS A 179 -9.67 16.43 -9.02
C LYS A 179 -11.19 16.48 -8.95
N LEU A 180 -11.76 16.37 -7.78
CA LEU A 180 -13.20 16.45 -7.55
C LEU A 180 -13.74 17.82 -7.96
N ARG A 181 -13.09 18.93 -7.57
CA ARG A 181 -13.48 20.29 -7.97
C ARG A 181 -13.49 20.46 -9.50
N LYS A 182 -12.46 19.94 -10.20
CA LYS A 182 -12.40 19.96 -11.66
C LYS A 182 -13.53 19.16 -12.31
N GLN A 183 -13.88 18.00 -11.73
CA GLN A 183 -15.00 17.19 -12.22
C GLN A 183 -16.35 17.88 -12.04
N ILE A 184 -16.59 18.50 -10.88
CA ILE A 184 -17.81 19.27 -10.59
C ILE A 184 -17.92 20.46 -11.55
N ALA A 185 -16.85 21.23 -11.75
CA ALA A 185 -16.84 22.36 -12.66
C ALA A 185 -17.14 21.92 -14.11
N LYS A 186 -16.56 20.81 -14.57
CA LYS A 186 -16.83 20.26 -15.90
C LYS A 186 -18.28 19.80 -16.05
N ALA A 187 -18.84 19.15 -15.03
CA ALA A 187 -20.24 18.72 -15.05
C ALA A 187 -21.21 19.93 -15.06
N ALA A 188 -20.92 20.97 -14.29
CA ALA A 188 -21.71 22.21 -14.26
C ALA A 188 -21.67 22.93 -15.61
N ALA A 189 -20.50 23.01 -16.27
CA ALA A 189 -20.38 23.60 -17.60
C ALA A 189 -21.19 22.83 -18.66
N ALA A 190 -21.11 21.50 -18.64
CA ALA A 190 -21.89 20.65 -19.55
C ALA A 190 -23.40 20.76 -19.31
N ALA A 191 -23.85 20.91 -18.08
CA ALA A 191 -25.26 21.15 -17.77
C ALA A 191 -25.74 22.49 -18.28
N ALA A 192 -24.96 23.58 -18.13
CA ALA A 192 -25.27 24.90 -18.63
C ALA A 192 -25.33 24.94 -20.17
N GLU A 193 -24.43 24.24 -20.88
CA GLU A 193 -24.49 24.08 -22.32
C GLU A 193 -25.75 23.33 -22.78
N ALA A 194 -26.15 22.27 -22.05
CA ALA A 194 -27.35 21.51 -22.36
C ALA A 194 -28.64 22.34 -22.17
N GLU A 195 -28.70 23.16 -21.11
CA GLU A 195 -29.82 24.09 -20.86
C GLU A 195 -29.92 25.16 -21.99
N SER A 196 -28.78 25.76 -22.37
CA SER A 196 -28.78 26.77 -23.45
C SER A 196 -29.23 26.21 -24.80
N LEU A 197 -28.88 24.94 -25.10
CA LEU A 197 -29.33 24.27 -26.33
C LEU A 197 -30.82 23.92 -26.29
N SER A 198 -31.38 23.64 -25.11
CA SER A 198 -32.83 23.38 -24.96
C SER A 198 -33.68 24.64 -25.11
N GLU A 199 -33.21 25.80 -24.65
CA GLU A 199 -33.89 27.08 -24.82
C GLU A 199 -33.93 27.53 -26.29
N PHE A 200 -32.85 27.27 -27.05
CA PHE A 200 -32.83 27.58 -28.50
C PHE A 200 -33.82 26.74 -29.33
N SER A 201 -34.08 25.50 -28.89
CA SER A 201 -35.02 24.62 -29.61
C SER A 201 -36.50 24.96 -29.40
N PHE A 202 -36.85 25.75 -28.38
CA PHE A 202 -38.24 26.17 -28.10
C PHE A 202 -38.62 27.54 -28.70
N SER A 203 -37.66 28.32 -29.25
CA SER A 203 -37.91 29.63 -29.84
C SER A 203 -38.24 29.59 -31.33
N ASP A 204 -38.15 28.44 -31.99
CA ASP A 204 -38.41 28.26 -33.43
C ASP A 204 -39.71 27.49 -33.74
N LEU A 205 -40.65 27.37 -32.80
CA LEU A 205 -42.00 26.83 -32.97
C LEU A 205 -43.08 27.91 -32.67
#